data_bedd83988b33e4f8b3d1d6026a744475
#
_entry.id   bedd83988b33e4f8b3d1d6026a744475
#
_cell.length_a   1.000
_cell.length_b   1.000
_cell.length_c   1.000
_cell.angle_alpha   90.00
_cell.angle_beta   90.00
_cell.angle_gamma   90.00
#
_symmetry.space_group_name_H-M   'P 1'
#
loop_
_entity.id
_entity.type
_entity.pdbx_description
1 polymer ?
#
loop_
_entity_poly.entity_id
_entity_poly.type
_entity_poly.pdbx_seq_one_letter_code
_entity_poly.pdbx_strand_id
1 'polypeptide(L)'
;MASNLPGLENILDNLDVGIIIFDNKGTYLFVNKTLLQYTGRTRQDYLNHTVYDFIASGLYKESVVDKVYHEKRAVTQIHVTVSADGKQVGRLVTVSPIFNAQGEIVYAISCQIQVDAMNQK
;
A
#
# COMPACT_ATOMS: atom_id res chain seq x y z
N MET A 1 -9.05 -8.10 -13.58
CA MET A 1 -9.01 -9.36 -12.81
C MET A 1 -10.41 -9.93 -12.73
N ALA A 2 -10.57 -11.13 -13.20
CA ALA A 2 -11.84 -11.82 -13.06
C ALA A 2 -12.02 -12.20 -11.60
N SER A 3 -13.14 -11.86 -11.03
CA SER A 3 -13.43 -12.17 -9.64
C SER A 3 -14.73 -12.96 -9.56
N ASN A 4 -14.72 -13.99 -8.76
CA ASN A 4 -15.93 -14.74 -8.46
C ASN A 4 -16.79 -14.04 -7.40
N LEU A 5 -16.30 -12.90 -6.88
CA LEU A 5 -17.02 -12.09 -5.90
C LEU A 5 -17.35 -10.75 -6.54
N PRO A 6 -18.57 -10.59 -7.09
CA PRO A 6 -18.98 -9.30 -7.62
C PRO A 6 -18.82 -8.23 -6.54
N GLY A 7 -18.24 -7.11 -6.90
CA GLY A 7 -18.05 -6.03 -5.94
C GLY A 7 -16.85 -6.21 -5.01
N LEU A 8 -15.89 -7.04 -5.39
CA LEU A 8 -14.70 -7.22 -4.55
C LEU A 8 -14.03 -5.88 -4.22
N GLU A 9 -13.91 -4.98 -5.18
CA GLU A 9 -13.34 -3.68 -4.92
C GLU A 9 -14.18 -2.88 -3.93
N ASN A 10 -15.50 -3.02 -4.00
CA ASN A 10 -16.39 -2.37 -3.06
C ASN A 10 -16.21 -2.94 -1.64
N ILE A 11 -15.97 -4.23 -1.53
CA ILE A 11 -15.66 -4.86 -0.25
C ILE A 11 -14.37 -4.26 0.32
N LEU A 12 -13.33 -4.18 -0.50
CA LEU A 12 -12.05 -3.64 -0.08
C LEU A 12 -12.15 -2.17 0.31
N ASP A 13 -13.01 -1.42 -0.37
CA ASP A 13 -13.23 0.00 -0.06
C ASP A 13 -13.89 0.21 1.30
N ASN A 14 -14.59 -0.81 1.81
CA ASN A 14 -15.29 -0.70 3.09
C ASN A 14 -14.50 -1.30 4.26
N LEU A 15 -13.29 -1.79 4.02
CA LEU A 15 -12.44 -2.24 5.11
C LEU A 15 -11.85 -1.03 5.84
N ASP A 16 -11.71 -1.17 7.15
CA ASP A 16 -11.21 -0.11 8.01
C ASP A 16 -9.69 -0.13 8.13
N VAL A 17 -9.03 -0.60 7.08
CA VAL A 17 -7.58 -0.57 6.92
C VAL A 17 -7.27 -0.08 5.53
N GLY A 18 -6.11 0.55 5.36
CA GLY A 18 -5.68 0.98 4.03
C GLY A 18 -5.12 -0.20 3.25
N ILE A 19 -5.61 -0.42 2.05
CA ILE A 19 -5.19 -1.54 1.21
C ILE A 19 -4.60 -1.00 -0.09
N ILE A 20 -3.43 -1.52 -0.45
CA ILE A 20 -2.83 -1.30 -1.77
C ILE A 20 -2.49 -2.66 -2.35
N ILE A 21 -2.76 -2.84 -3.63
CA ILE A 21 -2.33 -4.02 -4.38
C ILE A 21 -1.32 -3.55 -5.42
N PHE A 22 -0.15 -4.19 -5.42
CA PHE A 22 0.93 -3.93 -6.37
C PHE A 22 1.13 -5.14 -7.26
N ASP A 23 1.62 -4.91 -8.48
CA ASP A 23 2.14 -6.01 -9.30
C ASP A 23 3.58 -6.33 -8.87
N ASN A 24 4.23 -7.24 -9.57
CA ASN A 24 5.59 -7.67 -9.23
C ASN A 24 6.68 -6.65 -9.60
N LYS A 25 6.29 -5.49 -10.10
CA LYS A 25 7.21 -4.40 -10.44
C LYS A 25 6.99 -3.17 -9.54
N GLY A 26 6.09 -3.30 -8.57
CA GLY A 26 5.79 -2.20 -7.67
C GLY A 26 4.81 -1.18 -8.24
N THR A 27 4.10 -1.55 -9.31
CA THR A 27 3.07 -0.69 -9.90
C THR A 27 1.81 -0.78 -9.06
N TYR A 28 1.21 0.37 -8.75
CA TYR A 28 -0.04 0.43 -8.00
C TYR A 28 -1.18 -0.04 -8.90
N LEU A 29 -1.79 -1.16 -8.55
CA LEU A 29 -2.94 -1.70 -9.28
C LEU A 29 -4.26 -1.32 -8.65
N PHE A 30 -4.29 -1.18 -7.33
CA PHE A 30 -5.51 -0.83 -6.61
C PHE A 30 -5.15 -0.14 -5.31
N VAL A 31 -5.94 0.87 -4.94
CA VAL A 31 -5.84 1.58 -3.67
C VAL A 31 -7.26 1.73 -3.15
N ASN A 32 -7.51 1.28 -1.92
CA ASN A 32 -8.86 1.37 -1.40
C ASN A 32 -9.15 2.75 -0.79
N LYS A 33 -10.42 2.96 -0.51
CA LYS A 33 -10.92 4.25 -0.02
C LYS A 33 -10.27 4.66 1.30
N THR A 34 -10.09 3.71 2.21
CA THR A 34 -9.50 4.01 3.52
C THR A 34 -8.08 4.54 3.38
N LEU A 35 -7.28 3.95 2.49
CA LEU A 35 -5.93 4.47 2.26
C LEU A 35 -5.98 5.89 1.71
N LEU A 36 -6.89 6.18 0.81
CA LEU A 36 -7.03 7.52 0.25
C LEU A 36 -7.41 8.52 1.35
N GLN A 37 -8.22 8.11 2.32
CA GLN A 37 -8.55 8.95 3.47
C GLN A 37 -7.32 9.23 4.32
N TYR A 38 -6.44 8.24 4.51
CA TYR A 38 -5.20 8.45 5.29
C TYR A 38 -4.28 9.46 4.62
N THR A 39 -4.19 9.42 3.30
CA THR A 39 -3.20 10.21 2.57
C THR A 39 -3.74 11.52 2.04
N GLY A 40 -5.05 11.64 1.90
CA GLY A 40 -5.67 12.82 1.30
C GLY A 40 -5.46 12.90 -0.22
N ARG A 41 -5.07 11.79 -0.84
CA ARG A 41 -4.79 11.74 -2.28
C ARG A 41 -5.93 11.05 -3.01
N THR A 42 -5.89 11.07 -4.34
CA THR A 42 -6.89 10.42 -5.19
C THR A 42 -6.32 9.13 -5.76
N ARG A 43 -7.20 8.28 -6.31
CA ARG A 43 -6.73 7.08 -7.00
C ARG A 43 -5.82 7.40 -8.16
N GLN A 44 -6.09 8.48 -8.88
CA GLN A 44 -5.27 8.88 -10.02
C GLN A 44 -3.85 9.22 -9.63
N ASP A 45 -3.64 9.67 -8.39
CA ASP A 45 -2.30 9.96 -7.90
C ASP A 45 -1.45 8.69 -7.80
N TYR A 46 -2.09 7.53 -7.69
CA TYR A 46 -1.39 6.25 -7.46
C TYR A 46 -1.41 5.34 -8.69
N LEU A 47 -2.55 5.16 -9.34
CA LEU A 47 -2.71 4.15 -10.36
C LEU A 47 -1.75 4.38 -11.52
N ASN A 48 -1.14 3.31 -11.99
CA ASN A 48 -0.15 3.30 -13.07
C ASN A 48 1.19 3.94 -12.72
N HIS A 49 1.36 4.41 -11.48
CA HIS A 49 2.66 4.81 -10.96
C HIS A 49 3.27 3.65 -10.21
N THR A 50 4.55 3.75 -9.92
CA THR A 50 5.25 2.73 -9.12
C THR A 50 5.68 3.34 -7.80
N VAL A 51 6.03 2.46 -6.83
CA VAL A 51 6.60 2.94 -5.57
C VAL A 51 7.89 3.71 -5.82
N TYR A 52 8.62 3.39 -6.88
CA TYR A 52 9.89 4.04 -7.19
C TYR A 52 9.68 5.48 -7.67
N ASP A 53 8.53 5.78 -8.29
CA ASP A 53 8.19 7.15 -8.65
C ASP A 53 8.08 8.02 -7.39
N PHE A 54 7.50 7.49 -6.32
CA PHE A 54 7.35 8.24 -5.08
C PHE A 54 8.67 8.38 -4.34
N ILE A 55 9.55 7.39 -4.43
CA ILE A 55 10.90 7.52 -3.87
C ILE A 55 11.66 8.61 -4.63
N ALA A 56 11.60 8.60 -5.95
CA ALA A 56 12.29 9.58 -6.77
C ALA A 56 11.79 11.00 -6.51
N SER A 57 10.50 11.15 -6.19
CA SER A 57 9.91 12.46 -5.88
C SER A 57 10.22 12.94 -4.45
N GLY A 58 10.80 12.07 -3.62
CA GLY A 58 11.12 12.39 -2.23
C GLY A 58 9.96 12.14 -1.26
N LEU A 59 8.83 11.61 -1.73
CA LEU A 59 7.68 11.36 -0.87
C LEU A 59 7.96 10.23 0.11
N TYR A 60 8.67 9.20 -0.35
CA TYR A 60 9.12 8.09 0.50
C TYR A 60 10.63 8.04 0.51
N LYS A 61 11.21 7.65 1.65
CA LYS A 61 12.66 7.45 1.74
C LYS A 61 13.07 6.08 1.24
N GLU A 62 12.22 5.10 1.48
CA GLU A 62 12.49 3.72 1.06
C GLU A 62 11.17 3.01 0.82
N SER A 63 11.25 1.86 0.16
CA SER A 63 10.07 1.07 -0.18
C SER A 63 10.02 -0.21 0.64
N VAL A 64 8.93 -0.39 1.41
CA VAL A 64 8.66 -1.66 2.08
C VAL A 64 8.43 -2.76 1.04
N VAL A 65 7.79 -2.39 -0.07
CA VAL A 65 7.53 -3.33 -1.18
C VAL A 65 8.84 -3.89 -1.73
N ASP A 66 9.85 -3.04 -1.87
CA ASP A 66 11.16 -3.47 -2.37
C ASP A 66 11.79 -4.52 -1.45
N LYS A 67 11.67 -4.31 -0.14
CA LYS A 67 12.17 -5.28 0.83
C LYS A 67 11.45 -6.62 0.70
N VAL A 68 10.14 -6.59 0.49
CA VAL A 68 9.34 -7.81 0.32
C VAL A 68 9.80 -8.58 -0.92
N TYR A 69 10.06 -7.88 -2.01
CA TYR A 69 10.52 -8.52 -3.24
C TYR A 69 11.89 -9.19 -3.04
N HIS A 70 12.79 -8.55 -2.30
CA HIS A 70 14.13 -9.11 -2.07
C HIS A 70 14.10 -10.24 -1.04
N GLU A 71 13.34 -10.09 0.03
CA GLU A 71 13.36 -11.05 1.14
C GLU A 71 12.34 -12.16 0.96
N LYS A 72 11.39 -11.99 0.05
CA LYS A 72 10.36 -12.99 -0.27
C LYS A 72 9.54 -13.41 0.94
N ARG A 73 9.25 -12.46 1.80
CA ARG A 73 8.43 -12.67 2.99
C ARG A 73 7.70 -11.37 3.33
N ALA A 74 6.69 -11.48 4.19
CA ALA A 74 6.00 -10.30 4.68
C ALA A 74 6.94 -9.44 5.52
N VAL A 75 6.82 -8.13 5.38
CA VAL A 75 7.61 -7.15 6.13
C VAL A 75 6.64 -6.17 6.77
N THR A 76 6.83 -5.92 8.06
CA THR A 76 6.03 -4.93 8.81
C THR A 76 6.96 -3.86 9.36
N GLN A 77 6.58 -2.60 9.17
CA GLN A 77 7.34 -1.50 9.77
C GLN A 77 6.46 -0.26 9.88
N ILE A 78 6.89 0.68 10.71
CA ILE A 78 6.28 2.01 10.82
C ILE A 78 6.78 2.85 9.65
N HIS A 79 5.87 3.52 8.98
CA HIS A 79 6.18 4.34 7.81
C HIS A 79 5.62 5.73 8.03
N VAL A 80 6.48 6.73 8.02
CA VAL A 80 6.05 8.13 8.15
C VAL A 80 6.05 8.75 6.77
N THR A 81 4.91 9.29 6.37
CA THR A 81 4.76 9.94 5.07
C THR A 81 4.12 11.30 5.25
N VAL A 82 4.06 12.05 4.17
CA VAL A 82 3.41 13.36 4.15
C VAL A 82 2.11 13.22 3.36
N SER A 83 1.00 13.58 4.00
CA SER A 83 -0.29 13.57 3.32
C SER A 83 -0.39 14.76 2.37
N ALA A 84 -1.47 14.78 1.56
CA ALA A 84 -1.65 15.82 0.56
C ALA A 84 -1.74 17.22 1.16
N ASP A 85 -2.18 17.33 2.41
CA ASP A 85 -2.29 18.61 3.12
C ASP A 85 -1.00 19.00 3.85
N GLY A 86 0.08 18.26 3.66
CA GLY A 86 1.38 18.57 4.22
C GLY A 86 1.63 18.04 5.62
N LYS A 87 0.69 17.33 6.21
CA LYS A 87 0.86 16.78 7.56
C LYS A 87 1.64 15.48 7.52
N GLN A 88 2.49 15.27 8.52
CA GLN A 88 3.15 13.98 8.69
C GLN A 88 2.18 12.99 9.29
N VAL A 89 2.14 11.80 8.71
CA VAL A 89 1.26 10.72 9.13
C VAL A 89 2.09 9.47 9.34
N GLY A 90 1.96 8.86 10.52
CA GLY A 90 2.59 7.58 10.82
C GLY A 90 1.60 6.45 10.56
N ARG A 91 2.07 5.42 9.88
CA ARG A 91 1.27 4.24 9.60
C ARG A 91 2.06 2.98 9.89
N LEU A 92 1.39 2.01 10.47
CA LEU A 92 1.92 0.67 10.58
C LEU A 92 1.60 -0.04 9.27
N VAL A 93 2.63 -0.44 8.55
CA VAL A 93 2.50 -0.98 7.21
C VAL A 93 2.98 -2.43 7.21
N THR A 94 2.13 -3.35 6.77
CA THR A 94 2.52 -4.73 6.51
C THR A 94 2.33 -5.00 5.03
N VAL A 95 3.40 -5.39 4.36
CA VAL A 95 3.33 -5.77 2.94
C VAL A 95 3.60 -7.26 2.87
N SER A 96 2.73 -7.99 2.19
CA SER A 96 2.79 -9.44 2.06
C SER A 96 2.90 -9.83 0.60
N PRO A 97 3.80 -10.77 0.27
CA PRO A 97 3.90 -11.25 -1.11
C PRO A 97 2.83 -12.28 -1.41
N ILE A 98 2.38 -12.31 -2.65
CA ILE A 98 1.50 -13.34 -3.17
C ILE A 98 2.29 -14.10 -4.22
N PHE A 99 2.42 -15.41 -4.03
CA PHE A 99 3.23 -16.27 -4.89
C PHE A 99 2.35 -17.04 -5.86
N ASN A 100 2.90 -17.33 -7.04
CA ASN A 100 2.28 -18.28 -7.96
C ASN A 100 2.73 -19.70 -7.61
N ALA A 101 2.30 -20.69 -8.42
CA ALA A 101 2.63 -22.08 -8.18
C ALA A 101 4.12 -22.38 -8.31
N GLN A 102 4.88 -21.53 -9.01
CA GLN A 102 6.31 -21.69 -9.19
C GLN A 102 7.11 -20.99 -8.09
N GLY A 103 6.45 -20.41 -7.10
CA GLY A 103 7.11 -19.70 -6.02
C GLY A 103 7.59 -18.31 -6.39
N GLU A 104 7.11 -17.74 -7.46
CA GLU A 104 7.45 -16.40 -7.88
C GLU A 104 6.42 -15.42 -7.35
N ILE A 105 6.87 -14.22 -6.95
CA ILE A 105 5.97 -13.18 -6.47
C ILE A 105 5.24 -12.58 -7.67
N VAL A 106 3.91 -12.61 -7.63
CA VAL A 106 3.09 -12.01 -8.69
C VAL A 106 2.40 -10.74 -8.23
N TYR A 107 2.12 -10.62 -6.93
CA TYR A 107 1.53 -9.42 -6.35
C TYR A 107 2.14 -9.17 -4.99
N ALA A 108 2.02 -7.94 -4.51
CA ALA A 108 2.26 -7.60 -3.12
C ALA A 108 1.04 -6.84 -2.61
N ILE A 109 0.61 -7.16 -1.40
CA ILE A 109 -0.55 -6.53 -0.78
C ILE A 109 -0.07 -5.74 0.42
N SER A 110 -0.36 -4.45 0.47
CA SER A 110 -0.06 -3.60 1.61
C SER A 110 -1.31 -3.40 2.44
N CYS A 111 -1.20 -3.66 3.74
CA CYS A 111 -2.24 -3.33 4.72
C CYS A 111 -1.66 -2.28 5.65
N GLN A 112 -2.38 -1.18 5.83
CA GLN A 112 -1.88 -0.06 6.62
C GLN A 112 -2.92 0.41 7.61
N ILE A 113 -2.48 0.70 8.84
CA ILE A 113 -3.30 1.38 9.83
C ILE A 113 -2.57 2.62 10.29
N GLN A 114 -3.34 3.69 10.50
CA GLN A 114 -2.80 4.94 10.98
C GLN A 114 -2.52 4.82 12.47
N VAL A 115 -1.32 5.19 12.89
CA VAL A 115 -0.90 4.97 14.27
C VAL A 115 -0.81 6.24 15.09
N ASP A 116 -0.97 7.41 14.49
CA ASP A 116 -0.93 8.68 15.23
C ASP A 116 -1.93 8.69 16.36
N ALA A 117 -3.14 8.21 16.10
CA ALA A 117 -4.21 8.21 17.10
C ALA A 117 -3.83 7.36 18.31
N MET A 118 -2.97 6.38 18.14
CA MET A 118 -2.52 5.51 19.24
C MET A 118 -1.63 6.24 20.21
N ASN A 119 -1.09 7.37 19.83
CA ASN A 119 -0.19 8.16 20.67
C ASN A 119 -0.89 9.31 21.38
N GLN A 120 -2.19 9.38 21.28
CA GLN A 120 -3.00 10.45 21.84
C GLN A 120 -3.37 10.13 23.29
N LYS A 121 -2.41 10.00 24.16
CA LYS A 121 -2.64 9.62 25.56
C LYS A 121 -2.35 10.75 26.49
#